data_37619a94ea0991b9dcbedca53d454e07
#
_entry.id   37619a94ea0991b9dcbedca53d454e07
#
_cell.length_a   1.000
_cell.length_b   1.000
_cell.length_c   1.000
_cell.angle_alpha   90.00
_cell.angle_beta   90.00
_cell.angle_gamma   90.00
#
_symmetry.space_group_name_H-M   'P 1'
#
loop_
_entity.id
_entity.type
_entity.pdbx_description
1 polymer ?
#
loop_
_entity_poly.entity_id
_entity_poly.type
_entity_poly.pdbx_seq_one_letter_code
_entity_poly.pdbx_strand_id
1 'polypeptide(L)'
;MNVNGEDLITVHQEHSARVVVVDSSFDTLTRADAIVTNTPNLAISVLTADCLPVLFADKKNNIIGVAHAGWKGALNGVLENTVHSMATIGADVGNIEAAIGPCISPNNYEVGQDFFDIFIERNKDFEIYFSEGVEDKKYFFNLPKFALDKLRKLEIAGAEWIEHCTYHQSDKFYSYRRSQHLGELDYGRQISSIKI
;
A
#
# COMPACT_ATOMS: atom_id res chain seq x y z
N MET A 1 9.74 9.99 -15.35
CA MET A 1 8.91 9.21 -16.28
C MET A 1 8.24 10.15 -17.27
N ASN A 2 8.42 9.94 -18.58
CA ASN A 2 7.59 10.62 -19.57
C ASN A 2 6.33 9.75 -19.73
N VAL A 3 5.21 10.22 -19.17
CA VAL A 3 3.90 9.55 -19.21
C VAL A 3 2.90 10.55 -19.72
N ASN A 4 2.19 10.23 -20.80
CA ASN A 4 1.03 11.00 -21.22
C ASN A 4 -0.12 10.71 -20.25
N GLY A 5 -1.04 11.67 -20.05
CA GLY A 5 -2.15 11.47 -19.11
C GLY A 5 -3.03 10.24 -19.44
N GLU A 6 -3.13 9.87 -20.71
CA GLU A 6 -3.86 8.69 -21.20
C GLU A 6 -3.17 7.35 -20.84
N ASP A 7 -1.84 7.38 -20.61
CA ASP A 7 -1.06 6.21 -20.23
C ASP A 7 -0.99 6.01 -18.71
N LEU A 8 -1.60 6.89 -17.91
CA LEU A 8 -1.62 6.84 -16.46
C LEU A 8 -2.92 6.18 -15.96
N ILE A 9 -2.81 4.96 -15.50
CA ILE A 9 -3.94 4.19 -14.99
C ILE A 9 -4.06 4.34 -13.48
N THR A 10 -5.27 4.67 -13.03
CA THR A 10 -5.66 4.72 -11.61
C THR A 10 -6.96 3.94 -11.42
N VAL A 11 -7.31 3.65 -10.18
CA VAL A 11 -8.56 2.97 -9.79
C VAL A 11 -9.29 3.77 -8.71
N HIS A 12 -10.57 3.50 -8.54
CA HIS A 12 -11.32 4.02 -7.41
C HIS A 12 -11.01 3.20 -6.16
N GLN A 13 -10.12 3.73 -5.29
CA GLN A 13 -9.65 3.06 -4.07
C GLN A 13 -10.73 3.08 -2.98
N GLU A 14 -10.97 1.93 -2.34
CA GLU A 14 -12.00 1.74 -1.31
C GLU A 14 -11.48 1.00 -0.06
N HIS A 15 -10.17 0.88 0.11
CA HIS A 15 -9.49 0.13 1.17
C HIS A 15 -9.83 -1.37 1.19
N SER A 16 -10.06 -1.95 0.01
CA SER A 16 -10.34 -3.36 -0.21
C SER A 16 -9.05 -4.19 -0.40
N ALA A 17 -9.23 -5.49 -0.62
CA ALA A 17 -8.15 -6.37 -1.07
C ALA A 17 -8.28 -6.73 -2.56
N ARG A 18 -9.08 -5.95 -3.33
CA ARG A 18 -9.31 -6.19 -4.74
C ARG A 18 -8.13 -5.73 -5.57
N VAL A 19 -7.72 -6.59 -6.51
CA VAL A 19 -6.70 -6.33 -7.52
C VAL A 19 -7.34 -6.39 -8.89
N VAL A 20 -6.90 -5.54 -9.81
CA VAL A 20 -7.30 -5.60 -11.21
C VAL A 20 -6.09 -5.80 -12.10
N VAL A 21 -6.24 -6.64 -13.10
CA VAL A 21 -5.29 -6.75 -14.20
C VAL A 21 -5.71 -5.75 -15.26
N VAL A 22 -4.78 -4.92 -15.72
CA VAL A 22 -5.08 -3.86 -16.71
C VAL A 22 -4.26 -4.06 -17.97
N ASP A 23 -4.90 -3.74 -19.08
CA ASP A 23 -4.33 -3.58 -20.41
C ASP A 23 -4.70 -2.21 -20.99
N SER A 24 -4.47 -1.99 -22.27
CA SER A 24 -4.75 -0.73 -22.96
C SER A 24 -6.23 -0.32 -23.02
N SER A 25 -7.17 -1.20 -22.66
CA SER A 25 -8.62 -0.98 -22.71
C SER A 25 -9.28 -0.76 -21.35
N PHE A 26 -8.50 -0.49 -20.31
CA PHE A 26 -8.99 -0.45 -18.93
C PHE A 26 -9.89 0.76 -18.60
N ASP A 27 -10.98 0.50 -17.89
CA ASP A 27 -11.89 1.54 -17.35
C ASP A 27 -11.40 2.02 -15.96
N THR A 28 -11.00 3.29 -15.87
CA THR A 28 -10.50 3.94 -14.64
C THR A 28 -11.55 4.08 -13.52
N LEU A 29 -12.83 3.84 -13.80
CA LEU A 29 -13.90 3.83 -12.79
C LEU A 29 -13.96 2.52 -11.99
N THR A 30 -13.14 1.53 -12.34
CA THR A 30 -13.10 0.25 -11.64
C THR A 30 -12.68 0.44 -10.17
N ARG A 31 -13.44 -0.17 -9.28
CA ARG A 31 -13.16 -0.16 -7.83
C ARG A 31 -12.13 -1.23 -7.50
N ALA A 32 -10.99 -0.83 -6.98
CA ALA A 32 -9.92 -1.72 -6.54
C ALA A 32 -8.91 -0.94 -5.70
N ASP A 33 -7.98 -1.64 -5.06
CA ASP A 33 -6.88 -1.03 -4.30
C ASP A 33 -5.51 -1.49 -4.81
N ALA A 34 -5.47 -2.33 -5.83
CA ALA A 34 -4.23 -2.70 -6.49
C ALA A 34 -4.45 -2.91 -7.99
N ILE A 35 -3.38 -2.69 -8.74
CA ILE A 35 -3.33 -2.81 -10.21
C ILE A 35 -2.09 -3.61 -10.56
N VAL A 36 -2.22 -4.54 -11.50
CA VAL A 36 -1.08 -5.26 -12.10
C VAL A 36 -1.17 -5.22 -13.62
N THR A 37 -0.03 -5.23 -14.30
CA THR A 37 0.02 -5.24 -15.76
C THR A 37 1.33 -5.83 -16.28
N ASN A 38 1.26 -6.39 -17.48
CA ASN A 38 2.40 -6.74 -18.33
C ASN A 38 2.39 -5.95 -19.65
N THR A 39 1.53 -4.93 -19.76
CA THR A 39 1.39 -4.12 -20.97
C THR A 39 2.45 -3.03 -20.98
N PRO A 40 3.33 -2.99 -22.01
CA PRO A 40 4.36 -1.95 -22.14
C PRO A 40 3.77 -0.55 -22.24
N ASN A 41 4.52 0.43 -21.73
CA ASN A 41 4.20 1.86 -21.76
C ASN A 41 3.05 2.32 -20.85
N LEU A 42 2.31 1.43 -20.19
CA LEU A 42 1.36 1.84 -19.16
C LEU A 42 2.09 2.21 -17.86
N ALA A 43 1.65 3.29 -17.23
CA ALA A 43 2.00 3.66 -15.88
C ALA A 43 0.80 3.38 -14.96
N ILE A 44 0.98 2.53 -13.97
CA ILE A 44 -0.05 2.20 -12.98
C ILE A 44 0.24 2.95 -11.68
N SER A 45 -0.81 3.43 -10.99
CA SER A 45 -0.66 4.36 -9.88
C SER A 45 -1.70 4.17 -8.79
N VAL A 46 -1.30 4.52 -7.57
CA VAL A 46 -2.20 4.69 -6.42
C VAL A 46 -2.00 6.04 -5.75
N LEU A 47 -3.06 6.53 -5.11
CA LEU A 47 -3.06 7.76 -4.31
C LEU A 47 -3.06 7.39 -2.82
N THR A 48 -2.19 8.05 -2.05
CA THR A 48 -2.10 7.83 -0.61
C THR A 48 -1.96 9.13 0.18
N ALA A 49 -2.42 9.10 1.42
CA ALA A 49 -2.08 10.02 2.49
C ALA A 49 -2.12 9.18 3.79
N ASP A 50 -0.95 8.75 4.24
CA ASP A 50 -0.69 7.83 5.37
C ASP A 50 -0.74 6.33 5.06
N CYS A 51 -1.66 5.83 4.22
CA CYS A 51 -1.64 4.44 3.79
C CYS A 51 -0.37 4.11 3.01
N LEU A 52 0.05 2.84 3.01
CA LEU A 52 1.22 2.38 2.27
C LEU A 52 0.93 2.36 0.75
N PRO A 53 1.68 3.06 -0.09
CA PRO A 53 1.83 2.69 -1.48
C PRO A 53 2.89 1.60 -1.60
N VAL A 54 2.59 0.50 -2.26
CA VAL A 54 3.56 -0.59 -2.49
C VAL A 54 3.72 -0.80 -3.98
N LEU A 55 4.93 -0.67 -4.47
CA LEU A 55 5.30 -0.92 -5.86
C LEU A 55 5.92 -2.30 -5.97
N PHE A 56 5.55 -3.05 -7.00
CA PHE A 56 6.05 -4.39 -7.26
C PHE A 56 6.62 -4.48 -8.67
N ALA A 57 7.72 -5.21 -8.85
CA ALA A 57 8.31 -5.45 -10.16
C ALA A 57 8.91 -6.86 -10.28
N ASP A 58 8.53 -7.58 -11.31
CA ASP A 58 9.30 -8.68 -11.88
C ASP A 58 9.96 -8.20 -13.18
N LYS A 59 11.21 -7.76 -13.05
CA LYS A 59 11.97 -7.18 -14.17
C LYS A 59 12.29 -8.19 -15.27
N LYS A 60 12.37 -9.49 -14.93
CA LYS A 60 12.70 -10.52 -15.92
C LYS A 60 11.54 -10.80 -16.85
N ASN A 61 10.32 -10.76 -16.32
CA ASN A 61 9.10 -11.03 -17.07
C ASN A 61 8.37 -9.76 -17.52
N ASN A 62 8.91 -8.56 -17.21
CA ASN A 62 8.29 -7.25 -17.50
C ASN A 62 6.86 -7.15 -16.94
N ILE A 63 6.70 -7.49 -15.66
CA ILE A 63 5.40 -7.41 -14.97
C ILE A 63 5.54 -6.50 -13.76
N ILE A 64 4.62 -5.55 -13.65
CA ILE A 64 4.58 -4.61 -12.54
C ILE A 64 3.24 -4.65 -11.81
N GLY A 65 3.28 -4.23 -10.55
CA GLY A 65 2.10 -4.06 -9.72
C GLY A 65 2.21 -2.81 -8.86
N VAL A 66 1.07 -2.27 -8.46
CA VAL A 66 0.98 -1.23 -7.44
C VAL A 66 -0.19 -1.52 -6.52
N ALA A 67 -0.02 -1.34 -5.21
CA ALA A 67 -1.09 -1.51 -4.23
C ALA A 67 -1.21 -0.32 -3.28
N HIS A 68 -2.43 0.09 -3.01
CA HIS A 68 -2.81 0.94 -1.89
C HIS A 68 -3.11 0.03 -0.69
N ALA A 69 -2.19 -0.05 0.26
CA ALA A 69 -2.32 -0.88 1.43
C ALA A 69 -2.59 -0.03 2.69
N GLY A 70 -3.81 0.44 2.85
CA GLY A 70 -4.32 0.87 4.14
C GLY A 70 -4.45 -0.33 5.08
N TRP A 71 -4.62 -0.11 6.40
CA TRP A 71 -4.67 -1.20 7.37
C TRP A 71 -5.73 -2.28 7.04
N LYS A 72 -6.93 -1.87 6.54
CA LYS A 72 -7.98 -2.81 6.14
C LYS A 72 -7.56 -3.68 4.96
N GLY A 73 -7.04 -3.05 3.90
CA GLY A 73 -6.54 -3.75 2.72
C GLY A 73 -5.38 -4.69 3.08
N ALA A 74 -4.42 -4.21 3.86
CA ALA A 74 -3.28 -5.01 4.34
C ALA A 74 -3.74 -6.21 5.19
N LEU A 75 -4.68 -6.01 6.12
CA LEU A 75 -5.23 -7.09 6.94
C LEU A 75 -5.98 -8.13 6.10
N ASN A 76 -6.72 -7.68 5.08
CA ASN A 76 -7.56 -8.51 4.23
C ASN A 76 -6.81 -9.13 3.03
N GLY A 77 -5.50 -8.84 2.86
CA GLY A 77 -4.67 -9.56 1.91
C GLY A 77 -4.44 -8.85 0.58
N VAL A 78 -4.51 -7.51 0.50
CA VAL A 78 -4.23 -6.78 -0.76
C VAL A 78 -2.83 -7.06 -1.30
N LEU A 79 -1.83 -7.24 -0.43
CA LEU A 79 -0.46 -7.52 -0.83
C LEU A 79 -0.33 -8.92 -1.43
N GLU A 80 -0.89 -9.90 -0.74
CA GLU A 80 -0.93 -11.30 -1.18
C GLU A 80 -1.67 -11.44 -2.51
N ASN A 81 -2.82 -10.78 -2.64
CA ASN A 81 -3.61 -10.79 -3.86
C ASN A 81 -2.88 -10.11 -5.02
N THR A 82 -2.09 -9.06 -4.74
CA THR A 82 -1.28 -8.39 -5.78
C THR A 82 -0.21 -9.34 -6.32
N VAL A 83 0.58 -9.98 -5.44
CA VAL A 83 1.60 -10.96 -5.84
C VAL A 83 0.95 -12.13 -6.59
N HIS A 84 -0.18 -12.66 -6.09
CA HIS A 84 -0.91 -13.72 -6.78
C HIS A 84 -1.38 -13.28 -8.18
N SER A 85 -1.94 -12.07 -8.31
CA SER A 85 -2.38 -11.56 -9.61
C SER A 85 -1.22 -11.34 -10.58
N MET A 86 -0.04 -10.89 -10.10
CA MET A 86 1.17 -10.83 -10.91
C MET A 86 1.56 -12.22 -11.42
N ALA A 87 1.52 -13.24 -10.55
CA ALA A 87 1.82 -14.62 -10.94
C ALA A 87 0.85 -15.16 -12.01
N THR A 88 -0.46 -14.81 -11.93
CA THR A 88 -1.45 -15.26 -12.93
C THR A 88 -1.20 -14.71 -14.33
N ILE A 89 -0.51 -13.57 -14.45
CA ILE A 89 -0.13 -12.97 -15.74
C ILE A 89 1.31 -13.26 -16.15
N GLY A 90 1.99 -14.19 -15.44
CA GLY A 90 3.27 -14.75 -15.83
C GLY A 90 4.48 -14.31 -15.00
N ALA A 91 4.31 -13.58 -13.88
CA ALA A 91 5.42 -13.29 -12.98
C ALA A 91 5.90 -14.54 -12.24
N ASP A 92 7.20 -14.62 -12.03
CA ASP A 92 7.81 -15.56 -11.11
C ASP A 92 7.90 -14.90 -9.72
N VAL A 93 7.21 -15.48 -8.73
CA VAL A 93 7.16 -14.93 -7.37
C VAL A 93 8.57 -14.69 -6.81
N GLY A 94 9.51 -15.63 -7.04
CA GLY A 94 10.89 -15.48 -6.59
C GLY A 94 11.70 -14.39 -7.30
N ASN A 95 11.16 -13.73 -8.33
CA ASN A 95 11.76 -12.57 -8.99
C ASN A 95 11.09 -11.24 -8.63
N ILE A 96 9.94 -11.27 -7.92
CA ILE A 96 9.22 -10.05 -7.54
C ILE A 96 9.98 -9.30 -6.45
N GLU A 97 10.33 -8.07 -6.73
CA GLU A 97 10.83 -7.09 -5.74
C GLU A 97 9.69 -6.14 -5.36
N ALA A 98 9.60 -5.76 -4.08
CA ALA A 98 8.60 -4.81 -3.58
C ALA A 98 9.25 -3.64 -2.85
N ALA A 99 8.74 -2.42 -3.10
CA ALA A 99 9.15 -1.21 -2.39
C ALA A 99 7.92 -0.54 -1.76
N ILE A 100 7.94 -0.37 -0.44
CA ILE A 100 6.94 0.39 0.29
C ILE A 100 7.38 1.86 0.29
N GLY A 101 6.51 2.73 -0.24
CA GLY A 101 6.74 4.17 -0.31
C GLY A 101 6.43 4.92 0.99
N PRO A 102 6.34 6.27 0.93
CA PRO A 102 6.06 7.11 2.09
C PRO A 102 4.70 6.77 2.71
N CYS A 103 4.67 6.62 4.03
CA CYS A 103 3.47 6.29 4.78
C CYS A 103 3.54 6.84 6.21
N ILE A 104 2.50 6.69 7.00
CA ILE A 104 2.54 7.05 8.41
C ILE A 104 3.47 6.09 9.17
N SER A 105 4.46 6.63 9.88
CA SER A 105 5.38 5.83 10.70
C SER A 105 4.72 5.32 11.99
N PRO A 106 5.25 4.25 12.61
CA PRO A 106 4.69 3.69 13.83
C PRO A 106 4.48 4.72 14.93
N ASN A 107 5.45 5.59 15.16
CA ASN A 107 5.42 6.60 16.22
C ASN A 107 4.33 7.69 16.04
N ASN A 108 3.69 7.72 14.88
CA ASN A 108 2.64 8.68 14.54
C ASN A 108 1.28 8.01 14.27
N TYR A 109 1.24 6.66 14.30
CA TYR A 109 0.02 5.92 14.02
C TYR A 109 -0.62 5.37 15.29
N GLU A 110 -1.05 6.29 16.16
CA GLU A 110 -1.82 5.93 17.35
C GLU A 110 -3.24 5.52 16.99
N VAL A 111 -3.72 4.42 17.57
CA VAL A 111 -5.01 3.77 17.32
C VAL A 111 -5.68 3.42 18.65
N GLY A 112 -7.00 3.21 18.64
CA GLY A 112 -7.76 2.83 19.83
C GLY A 112 -7.84 1.32 20.04
N GLN A 113 -8.45 0.92 21.17
CA GLN A 113 -8.69 -0.47 21.54
C GLN A 113 -9.47 -1.23 20.48
N ASP A 114 -10.53 -0.65 19.90
CA ASP A 114 -11.35 -1.31 18.89
C ASP A 114 -10.51 -1.72 17.64
N PHE A 115 -9.53 -0.88 17.28
CA PHE A 115 -8.61 -1.21 16.18
C PHE A 115 -7.69 -2.37 16.56
N PHE A 116 -7.14 -2.37 17.76
CA PHE A 116 -6.30 -3.45 18.29
C PHE A 116 -7.08 -4.77 18.30
N ASP A 117 -8.29 -4.77 18.84
CA ASP A 117 -9.14 -5.95 18.96
C ASP A 117 -9.42 -6.60 17.60
N ILE A 118 -9.67 -5.82 16.54
CA ILE A 118 -9.86 -6.32 15.17
C ILE A 118 -8.66 -7.18 14.72
N PHE A 119 -7.44 -6.76 15.03
CA PHE A 119 -6.22 -7.48 14.64
C PHE A 119 -6.05 -8.75 15.49
N ILE A 120 -6.27 -8.66 16.81
CA ILE A 120 -6.09 -9.78 17.74
C ILE A 120 -7.15 -10.87 17.54
N GLU A 121 -8.38 -10.49 17.22
CA GLU A 121 -9.44 -11.44 16.85
C GLU A 121 -9.09 -12.19 15.55
N ARG A 122 -8.43 -11.54 14.61
CA ARG A 122 -7.97 -12.18 13.37
C ARG A 122 -6.79 -13.14 13.60
N ASN A 123 -5.82 -12.74 14.39
CA ASN A 123 -4.69 -13.57 14.82
C ASN A 123 -3.99 -12.92 16.02
N LYS A 124 -3.86 -13.64 17.13
CA LYS A 124 -3.18 -13.18 18.34
C LYS A 124 -1.72 -12.81 18.11
N ASP A 125 -1.03 -13.46 17.19
CA ASP A 125 0.37 -13.16 16.85
C ASP A 125 0.56 -11.75 16.28
N PHE A 126 -0.52 -11.06 15.90
CA PHE A 126 -0.44 -9.68 15.40
C PHE A 126 -0.18 -8.66 16.51
N GLU A 127 -0.22 -9.04 17.78
CA GLU A 127 0.16 -8.20 18.90
C GLU A 127 1.57 -7.60 18.74
N ILE A 128 2.50 -8.31 18.13
CA ILE A 128 3.88 -7.84 17.87
C ILE A 128 4.00 -6.58 17.00
N TYR A 129 2.92 -6.18 16.34
CA TYR A 129 2.86 -4.95 15.53
C TYR A 129 2.34 -3.75 16.30
N PHE A 130 2.03 -3.93 17.58
CA PHE A 130 1.53 -2.87 18.45
C PHE A 130 2.52 -2.61 19.59
N SER A 131 2.57 -1.36 20.02
CA SER A 131 3.20 -0.95 21.28
C SER A 131 2.24 -0.08 22.06
N GLU A 132 2.46 0.07 23.36
CA GLU A 132 1.62 0.90 24.23
C GLU A 132 1.56 2.35 23.71
N GLY A 133 0.36 2.92 23.69
CA GLY A 133 0.11 4.32 23.37
C GLY A 133 0.38 5.25 24.52
N VAL A 134 0.07 6.54 24.33
CA VAL A 134 0.30 7.55 25.38
C VAL A 134 -0.79 7.48 26.47
N GLU A 135 -2.00 7.13 26.10
CA GLU A 135 -3.15 7.01 27.00
C GLU A 135 -3.60 5.55 27.16
N ASP A 136 -4.34 5.26 28.23
CA ASP A 136 -4.96 3.94 28.41
C ASP A 136 -5.81 3.55 27.20
N LYS A 137 -5.73 2.27 26.80
CA LYS A 137 -6.41 1.72 25.61
C LYS A 137 -6.06 2.39 24.28
N LYS A 138 -4.88 3.02 24.20
CA LYS A 138 -4.26 3.49 22.97
C LYS A 138 -3.03 2.65 22.65
N TYR A 139 -2.76 2.50 21.36
CA TYR A 139 -1.64 1.72 20.85
C TYR A 139 -1.00 2.42 19.67
N PHE A 140 0.30 2.25 19.49
CA PHE A 140 0.98 2.61 18.24
C PHE A 140 1.04 1.39 17.34
N PHE A 141 0.52 1.50 16.12
CA PHE A 141 0.51 0.40 15.15
C PHE A 141 1.62 0.54 14.10
N ASN A 142 2.40 -0.52 13.94
CA ASN A 142 3.49 -0.59 12.97
C ASN A 142 3.01 -1.20 11.64
N LEU A 143 2.29 -0.39 10.85
CA LEU A 143 1.77 -0.78 9.54
C LEU A 143 2.88 -1.17 8.54
N PRO A 144 4.02 -0.44 8.42
CA PRO A 144 5.13 -0.85 7.56
C PRO A 144 5.69 -2.23 7.91
N LYS A 145 5.94 -2.50 9.20
CA LYS A 145 6.44 -3.82 9.64
C LYS A 145 5.43 -4.92 9.34
N PHE A 146 4.13 -4.67 9.60
CA PHE A 146 3.06 -5.62 9.29
C PHE A 146 3.06 -5.99 7.80
N ALA A 147 3.17 -5.00 6.91
CA ALA A 147 3.23 -5.21 5.47
C ALA A 147 4.52 -5.95 5.04
N LEU A 148 5.69 -5.53 5.57
CA LEU A 148 6.97 -6.20 5.28
C LEU A 148 6.96 -7.67 5.67
N ASP A 149 6.43 -8.00 6.85
CA ASP A 149 6.39 -9.39 7.31
C ASP A 149 5.41 -10.23 6.47
N LYS A 150 4.30 -9.64 5.99
CA LYS A 150 3.41 -10.29 5.02
C LYS A 150 4.11 -10.56 3.68
N LEU A 151 4.80 -9.56 3.14
CA LEU A 151 5.54 -9.70 1.88
C LEU A 151 6.65 -10.74 1.96
N ARG A 152 7.40 -10.78 3.06
CA ARG A 152 8.46 -11.78 3.29
C ARG A 152 7.93 -13.20 3.35
N LYS A 153 6.72 -13.41 3.91
CA LYS A 153 6.07 -14.72 3.94
C LYS A 153 5.64 -15.23 2.57
N LEU A 154 5.57 -14.36 1.56
CA LEU A 154 5.24 -14.74 0.18
C LEU A 154 6.46 -15.25 -0.62
N GLU A 155 7.66 -15.23 0.00
CA GLU A 155 8.92 -15.69 -0.61
C GLU A 155 9.27 -14.93 -1.90
N ILE A 156 8.88 -13.65 -1.99
CA ILE A 156 9.32 -12.76 -3.06
C ILE A 156 10.82 -12.46 -2.94
N ALA A 157 11.46 -11.98 -4.01
CA ALA A 157 12.90 -11.70 -4.06
C ALA A 157 13.36 -10.71 -2.97
N GLY A 158 12.54 -9.72 -2.65
CA GLY A 158 12.85 -8.75 -1.59
C GLY A 158 11.71 -7.77 -1.35
N ALA A 159 11.67 -7.22 -0.14
CA ALA A 159 10.75 -6.15 0.22
C ALA A 159 11.44 -5.15 1.16
N GLU A 160 11.35 -3.87 0.83
CA GLU A 160 11.94 -2.79 1.62
C GLU A 160 10.95 -1.64 1.83
N TRP A 161 11.08 -0.92 2.93
CA TRP A 161 10.40 0.35 3.19
C TRP A 161 11.41 1.49 3.13
N ILE A 162 11.08 2.58 2.42
CA ILE A 162 11.97 3.73 2.24
C ILE A 162 12.05 4.66 3.48
N GLU A 163 11.37 4.32 4.57
CA GLU A 163 11.41 4.97 5.89
C GLU A 163 11.02 6.46 5.92
N HIS A 164 10.22 6.91 4.96
CA HIS A 164 9.65 8.26 4.97
C HIS A 164 8.29 8.30 5.66
N CYS A 165 8.15 9.21 6.65
CA CYS A 165 6.90 9.42 7.39
C CYS A 165 6.09 10.58 6.80
N THR A 166 4.89 10.28 6.32
CA THR A 166 3.96 11.29 5.77
C THR A 166 3.47 12.29 6.81
N TYR A 167 3.25 11.84 8.05
CA TYR A 167 2.82 12.70 9.14
C TYR A 167 3.90 13.70 9.58
N HIS A 168 5.13 13.23 9.74
CA HIS A 168 6.23 14.05 10.28
C HIS A 168 6.84 14.98 9.23
N GLN A 169 6.96 14.54 7.97
CA GLN A 169 7.62 15.29 6.89
C GLN A 169 6.58 16.13 6.10
N SER A 170 6.04 17.16 6.78
CA SER A 170 4.96 18.01 6.24
C SER A 170 5.37 18.88 5.05
N ASP A 171 6.67 19.10 4.86
CA ASP A 171 7.25 19.81 3.72
C ASP A 171 7.28 18.98 2.44
N LYS A 172 7.09 17.66 2.55
CA LYS A 172 7.19 16.72 1.42
C LYS A 172 5.91 15.95 1.13
N PHE A 173 5.10 15.67 2.17
CA PHE A 173 4.00 14.74 2.05
C PHE A 173 2.71 15.28 2.66
N TYR A 174 1.58 14.94 2.03
CA TYR A 174 0.27 15.05 2.62
C TYR A 174 0.05 13.93 3.64
N SER A 175 -0.75 14.21 4.69
CA SER A 175 -1.12 13.22 5.71
C SER A 175 -2.55 13.44 6.16
N TYR A 176 -3.36 12.40 6.03
CA TYR A 176 -4.74 12.39 6.55
C TYR A 176 -4.77 12.57 8.07
N ARG A 177 -3.91 11.87 8.81
CA ARG A 177 -3.84 11.98 10.27
C ARG A 177 -3.50 13.40 10.71
N ARG A 178 -2.55 14.03 10.03
CA ARG A 178 -2.17 15.43 10.33
C ARG A 178 -3.30 16.39 10.02
N SER A 179 -4.01 16.24 8.89
CA SER A 179 -5.15 17.09 8.57
C SER A 179 -6.27 16.98 9.61
N GLN A 180 -6.54 15.77 10.12
CA GLN A 180 -7.52 15.56 11.19
C GLN A 180 -7.08 16.26 12.50
N HIS A 181 -5.80 16.18 12.87
CA HIS A 181 -5.27 16.86 14.05
C HIS A 181 -5.30 18.39 13.92
N LEU A 182 -5.19 18.92 12.69
CA LEU A 182 -5.26 20.36 12.41
C LEU A 182 -6.68 20.85 12.17
N GLY A 183 -7.68 19.97 12.13
CA GLY A 183 -9.08 20.33 11.86
C GLY A 183 -9.33 20.78 10.41
N GLU A 184 -8.50 20.34 9.46
CA GLU A 184 -8.67 20.67 8.03
C GLU A 184 -9.87 19.94 7.44
N LEU A 185 -10.64 20.64 6.57
CA LEU A 185 -11.84 20.07 5.94
C LEU A 185 -11.53 19.09 4.81
N ASP A 186 -10.38 19.23 4.16
CA ASP A 186 -9.90 18.36 3.10
C ASP A 186 -8.37 18.22 3.16
N TYR A 187 -7.80 17.26 2.43
CA TYR A 187 -6.37 17.00 2.43
C TYR A 187 -5.89 16.55 1.05
N GLY A 188 -4.66 16.91 0.72
CA GLY A 188 -4.01 16.45 -0.49
C GLY A 188 -3.59 14.96 -0.39
N ARG A 189 -3.22 14.40 -1.55
CA ARG A 189 -2.70 13.04 -1.67
C ARG A 189 -1.44 13.05 -2.53
N GLN A 190 -0.50 12.19 -2.24
CA GLN A 190 0.62 11.90 -3.12
C GLN A 190 0.27 10.72 -4.03
N ILE A 191 0.81 10.77 -5.25
CA ILE A 191 0.72 9.68 -6.21
C ILE A 191 2.00 8.84 -6.16
N SER A 192 1.86 7.53 -6.18
CA SER A 192 2.95 6.59 -6.36
C SER A 192 2.71 5.78 -7.63
N SER A 193 3.69 5.77 -8.53
CA SER A 193 3.54 5.23 -9.89
C SER A 193 4.72 4.36 -10.27
N ILE A 194 4.43 3.33 -11.07
CA ILE A 194 5.43 2.48 -11.70
C ILE A 194 5.06 2.26 -13.17
N LYS A 195 6.08 2.15 -14.04
CA LYS A 195 5.93 1.95 -15.48
C LYS A 195 6.95 0.94 -15.97
N ILE A 196 6.54 0.11 -16.93
CA ILE A 196 7.43 -0.72 -17.75
C ILE A 196 7.93 0.07 -18.94
#